data_ea6add582a3e80f5efc962c475a25673
#
_entry.id   ea6add582a3e80f5efc962c475a25673
#
_cell.length_a   1.000
_cell.length_b   1.000
_cell.length_c   1.000
_cell.angle_alpha   90.00
_cell.angle_beta   90.00
_cell.angle_gamma   90.00
#
_symmetry.space_group_name_H-M   'P 1'
#
loop_
_entity.id
_entity.type
_entity.pdbx_description
1 polymer ?
#
loop_
_entity_poly.entity_id
_entity_poly.type
_entity_poly.pdbx_seq_one_letter_code
_entity_poly.pdbx_strand_id
1 'polypeptide(L)'
;MKYTVASLTVVALLSGNAMAQRKPNIILFLVDDMGWQDTSLPFWKDTTDLNRIYETPNMERLAERGVMFTHAYACSISSPSRVSLFTGANAAQHKVTNWTLKKDTPTDRKDAVLEFEAWNYNGLCPEAGLEHSFYAKCLPQLLRENGYATMMVGKAHFGSMGTPAANPLTIGFDYNIAGHAAGAMGSYLGEEGYGAKSDPERAAVWAVPDLEQYHGTDTFLTEALTLEAKSLLDKVTGQSKPFFLYMSHYAVHAPFGTDRRFYQKYADKGLSHKEAQYAALLEGMDKSLGDLM
;
A
#
# COMPACT_ATOMS: atom_id res chain seq x y z
N MET A 1 -48.06 -43.33 -54.58
CA MET A 1 -47.81 -43.23 -53.13
C MET A 1 -46.52 -42.48 -52.91
N LYS A 2 -46.60 -41.22 -52.42
CA LYS A 2 -45.43 -40.37 -52.10
C LYS A 2 -45.24 -40.42 -50.59
N TYR A 3 -44.13 -40.94 -50.15
CA TYR A 3 -43.74 -40.92 -48.72
C TYR A 3 -43.00 -39.62 -48.42
N THR A 4 -43.60 -38.79 -47.59
CA THR A 4 -42.97 -37.58 -47.06
C THR A 4 -42.23 -37.97 -45.77
N VAL A 5 -40.89 -37.90 -45.78
CA VAL A 5 -40.08 -38.10 -44.62
C VAL A 5 -39.97 -36.76 -43.88
N ALA A 6 -40.55 -36.65 -42.69
CA ALA A 6 -40.40 -35.50 -41.81
C ALA A 6 -39.11 -35.68 -40.99
N SER A 7 -38.10 -34.85 -41.27
CA SER A 7 -36.89 -34.77 -40.47
C SER A 7 -37.18 -33.94 -39.23
N LEU A 8 -37.23 -34.57 -38.06
CA LEU A 8 -37.19 -33.87 -36.75
C LEU A 8 -35.76 -33.49 -36.44
N THR A 9 -35.47 -32.22 -36.56
CA THR A 9 -34.19 -31.65 -36.07
C THR A 9 -34.33 -31.38 -34.57
N VAL A 10 -33.74 -32.22 -33.72
CA VAL A 10 -33.61 -31.98 -32.27
C VAL A 10 -32.48 -31.01 -32.08
N VAL A 11 -32.81 -29.75 -31.83
CA VAL A 11 -31.82 -28.74 -31.33
C VAL A 11 -31.63 -28.98 -29.84
N ALA A 12 -30.59 -29.71 -29.50
CA ALA A 12 -30.13 -29.81 -28.12
C ALA A 12 -29.55 -28.45 -27.70
N LEU A 13 -30.34 -27.66 -26.98
CA LEU A 13 -29.85 -26.51 -26.23
C LEU A 13 -28.91 -27.01 -25.11
N LEU A 14 -27.65 -27.11 -25.43
CA LEU A 14 -26.58 -27.18 -24.41
C LEU A 14 -26.54 -25.82 -23.69
N SER A 15 -27.44 -25.60 -22.76
CA SER A 15 -27.29 -24.60 -21.72
C SER A 15 -26.16 -25.06 -20.80
N GLY A 16 -24.94 -24.89 -21.30
CA GLY A 16 -23.76 -24.92 -20.43
C GLY A 16 -23.96 -23.81 -19.40
N ASN A 17 -24.27 -24.18 -18.16
CA ASN A 17 -24.07 -23.31 -17.03
C ASN A 17 -22.58 -22.96 -17.00
N ALA A 18 -22.21 -21.91 -17.70
CA ALA A 18 -20.96 -21.24 -17.44
C ALA A 18 -21.10 -20.76 -16.00
N MET A 19 -20.64 -21.56 -15.05
CA MET A 19 -20.43 -21.10 -13.69
C MET A 19 -19.57 -19.86 -13.83
N ALA A 20 -20.16 -18.69 -13.65
CA ALA A 20 -19.41 -17.43 -13.67
C ALA A 20 -18.25 -17.61 -12.72
N GLN A 21 -17.04 -17.63 -13.24
CA GLN A 21 -15.84 -17.85 -12.46
C GLN A 21 -15.85 -16.78 -11.37
N ARG A 22 -15.88 -17.19 -10.10
CA ARG A 22 -15.87 -16.25 -8.98
C ARG A 22 -14.62 -15.40 -9.09
N LYS A 23 -14.80 -14.09 -9.15
CA LYS A 23 -13.67 -13.14 -9.12
C LYS A 23 -12.90 -13.34 -7.83
N PRO A 24 -11.57 -13.42 -7.86
CA PRO A 24 -10.76 -13.60 -6.65
C PRO A 24 -10.80 -12.35 -5.77
N ASN A 25 -10.66 -12.52 -4.49
CA ASN A 25 -10.28 -11.45 -3.59
C ASN A 25 -8.81 -11.10 -3.81
N ILE A 26 -8.47 -9.83 -3.69
CA ILE A 26 -7.13 -9.32 -3.98
C ILE A 26 -6.64 -8.52 -2.76
N ILE A 27 -5.50 -8.90 -2.20
CA ILE A 27 -4.77 -8.09 -1.22
C ILE A 27 -3.47 -7.66 -1.88
N LEU A 28 -3.29 -6.36 -2.03
CA LEU A 28 -2.02 -5.75 -2.43
C LEU A 28 -1.34 -5.22 -1.17
N PHE A 29 -0.36 -5.96 -0.67
CA PHE A 29 0.39 -5.64 0.54
C PHE A 29 1.68 -4.92 0.14
N LEU A 30 1.82 -3.66 0.52
CA LEU A 30 2.98 -2.83 0.20
C LEU A 30 3.71 -2.42 1.47
N VAL A 31 5.01 -2.65 1.49
CA VAL A 31 5.94 -2.20 2.55
C VAL A 31 6.76 -1.04 2.03
N ASP A 32 6.83 0.04 2.81
CA ASP A 32 7.55 1.25 2.42
C ASP A 32 9.01 1.18 2.83
N ASP A 33 9.91 1.55 1.92
CA ASP A 33 11.36 1.61 2.15
C ASP A 33 12.06 0.29 2.56
N MET A 34 11.44 -0.86 2.32
CA MET A 34 12.02 -2.16 2.62
C MET A 34 13.00 -2.58 1.51
N GLY A 35 14.24 -2.88 1.89
CA GLY A 35 15.24 -3.43 0.97
C GLY A 35 15.04 -4.92 0.70
N TRP A 36 15.54 -5.40 -0.44
CA TRP A 36 15.44 -6.80 -0.85
C TRP A 36 16.18 -7.79 0.08
N GLN A 37 17.10 -7.30 0.92
CA GLN A 37 17.78 -8.09 1.94
C GLN A 37 17.13 -8.00 3.33
N ASP A 38 16.14 -7.12 3.50
CA ASP A 38 15.52 -6.83 4.80
C ASP A 38 14.43 -7.85 5.15
N THR A 39 14.75 -9.13 5.00
CA THR A 39 13.85 -10.26 5.19
C THR A 39 14.67 -11.53 5.46
N SER A 40 14.11 -12.50 6.16
CA SER A 40 14.72 -13.82 6.30
C SER A 40 14.65 -14.64 4.99
N LEU A 41 13.76 -14.27 4.06
CA LEU A 41 13.64 -14.91 2.74
C LEU A 41 14.71 -14.37 1.79
N PRO A 42 15.65 -15.21 1.28
CA PRO A 42 16.67 -14.75 0.34
C PRO A 42 16.07 -14.54 -1.06
N PHE A 43 16.12 -13.29 -1.56
CA PHE A 43 15.77 -12.94 -2.94
C PHE A 43 16.95 -13.07 -3.93
N TRP A 44 18.08 -13.60 -3.47
CA TRP A 44 19.27 -13.86 -4.26
C TRP A 44 19.69 -15.33 -4.10
N LYS A 45 20.61 -15.78 -4.94
CA LYS A 45 21.16 -17.15 -4.88
C LYS A 45 21.84 -17.50 -3.56
N ASP A 46 22.40 -16.48 -2.89
CA ASP A 46 23.12 -16.64 -1.63
C ASP A 46 22.37 -15.94 -0.49
N THR A 47 22.31 -16.58 0.67
CA THR A 47 21.78 -15.97 1.89
C THR A 47 22.75 -14.92 2.40
N THR A 48 22.30 -13.69 2.59
CA THR A 48 23.10 -12.58 3.11
C THR A 48 23.10 -12.55 4.64
N ASP A 49 24.00 -11.74 5.24
CA ASP A 49 24.01 -11.57 6.69
C ASP A 49 22.73 -10.91 7.22
N LEU A 50 22.13 -10.01 6.45
CA LEU A 50 20.84 -9.38 6.81
C LEU A 50 19.71 -10.41 6.82
N ASN A 51 19.67 -11.37 5.88
CA ASN A 51 18.68 -12.44 5.89
C ASN A 51 18.76 -13.31 7.16
N ARG A 52 19.92 -13.37 7.84
CA ARG A 52 20.09 -14.12 9.10
C ARG A 52 19.70 -13.33 10.33
N ILE A 53 19.63 -12.00 10.22
CA ILE A 53 19.29 -11.11 11.33
C ILE A 53 17.77 -10.97 11.46
N TYR A 54 17.10 -10.69 10.34
CA TYR A 54 15.67 -10.41 10.31
C TYR A 54 14.82 -11.69 10.37
N GLU A 55 13.67 -11.58 10.98
CA GLU A 55 12.72 -12.67 11.13
C GLU A 55 11.38 -12.29 10.45
N THR A 56 11.14 -12.91 9.28
CA THR A 56 9.92 -12.68 8.49
C THR A 56 9.25 -14.00 8.09
N PRO A 57 8.80 -14.81 9.07
CA PRO A 57 8.27 -16.16 8.83
C PRO A 57 6.99 -16.18 7.99
N ASN A 58 6.23 -15.11 7.97
CA ASN A 58 5.01 -15.04 7.16
C ASN A 58 5.32 -14.75 5.69
N MET A 59 6.37 -14.00 5.39
CA MET A 59 6.89 -13.89 4.03
C MET A 59 7.42 -15.22 3.51
N GLU A 60 8.11 -16.00 4.34
CA GLU A 60 8.54 -17.37 4.01
C GLU A 60 7.31 -18.25 3.69
N ARG A 61 6.31 -18.25 4.55
CA ARG A 61 5.06 -18.97 4.35
C ARG A 61 4.32 -18.56 3.08
N LEU A 62 4.34 -17.27 2.72
CA LEU A 62 3.77 -16.77 1.46
C LEU A 62 4.57 -17.28 0.26
N ALA A 63 5.88 -17.23 0.32
CA ALA A 63 6.77 -17.70 -0.76
C ALA A 63 6.62 -19.20 -1.02
N GLU A 64 6.42 -20.03 0.01
CA GLU A 64 6.16 -21.46 -0.12
C GLU A 64 4.90 -21.80 -0.93
N ARG A 65 3.93 -20.87 -0.95
CA ARG A 65 2.62 -21.07 -1.58
C ARG A 65 2.42 -20.24 -2.85
N GLY A 66 3.37 -19.39 -3.15
CA GLY A 66 3.28 -18.40 -4.21
C GLY A 66 4.44 -18.44 -5.20
N VAL A 67 4.64 -17.31 -5.85
CA VAL A 67 5.76 -17.10 -6.79
C VAL A 67 6.57 -15.92 -6.29
N MET A 68 7.88 -16.12 -6.19
CA MET A 68 8.84 -15.08 -5.84
C MET A 68 9.48 -14.49 -7.11
N PHE A 69 9.32 -13.18 -7.30
CA PHE A 69 9.95 -12.46 -8.40
C PHE A 69 11.30 -11.90 -7.94
N THR A 70 12.39 -12.37 -8.51
CA THR A 70 13.76 -11.91 -8.20
C THR A 70 14.19 -10.69 -9.02
N HIS A 71 13.40 -10.30 -10.03
CA HIS A 71 13.65 -9.17 -10.91
C HIS A 71 12.38 -8.31 -10.97
N ALA A 72 12.08 -7.60 -9.89
CA ALA A 72 11.00 -6.63 -9.81
C ALA A 72 11.59 -5.28 -9.41
N TYR A 73 11.18 -4.21 -10.09
CA TYR A 73 11.76 -2.88 -9.92
C TYR A 73 10.66 -1.86 -9.65
N ALA A 74 10.96 -0.90 -8.78
CA ALA A 74 10.14 0.25 -8.48
C ALA A 74 10.90 1.54 -8.82
N CYS A 75 10.25 2.69 -8.73
CA CYS A 75 10.94 3.96 -8.75
C CYS A 75 11.74 4.16 -7.46
N SER A 76 12.66 5.13 -7.46
CA SER A 76 13.58 5.36 -6.34
C SER A 76 12.91 5.87 -5.06
N ILE A 77 11.71 6.43 -5.16
CA ILE A 77 10.96 7.04 -4.07
C ILE A 77 9.45 6.73 -4.15
N SER A 78 8.75 7.01 -3.04
CA SER A 78 7.36 6.61 -2.79
C SER A 78 6.34 7.10 -3.82
N SER A 79 6.20 8.42 -4.06
CA SER A 79 5.14 8.95 -4.94
C SER A 79 5.25 8.43 -6.36
N PRO A 80 6.42 8.46 -7.03
CA PRO A 80 6.58 7.88 -8.35
C PRO A 80 6.20 6.39 -8.41
N SER A 81 6.65 5.60 -7.43
CA SER A 81 6.35 4.17 -7.36
C SER A 81 4.84 3.91 -7.23
N ARG A 82 4.16 4.70 -6.39
CA ARG A 82 2.72 4.55 -6.15
C ARG A 82 1.89 5.01 -7.33
N VAL A 83 2.28 6.10 -7.99
CA VAL A 83 1.64 6.54 -9.24
C VAL A 83 1.80 5.47 -10.32
N SER A 84 3.01 4.94 -10.50
CA SER A 84 3.25 3.84 -11.46
C SER A 84 2.41 2.60 -11.16
N LEU A 85 2.35 2.18 -9.89
CA LEU A 85 1.62 1.00 -9.44
C LEU A 85 0.11 1.11 -9.75
N PHE A 86 -0.47 2.30 -9.56
CA PHE A 86 -1.92 2.50 -9.69
C PHE A 86 -2.38 2.89 -11.08
N THR A 87 -1.46 3.28 -11.95
CA THR A 87 -1.80 3.73 -13.32
C THR A 87 -1.23 2.83 -14.42
N GLY A 88 -0.23 1.99 -14.10
CA GLY A 88 0.52 1.22 -15.08
C GLY A 88 1.49 2.07 -15.92
N ALA A 89 1.58 3.39 -15.67
CA ALA A 89 2.49 4.28 -16.35
C ALA A 89 3.86 4.29 -15.67
N ASN A 90 4.94 4.40 -16.43
CA ASN A 90 6.28 4.58 -15.88
C ASN A 90 6.56 6.05 -15.54
N ALA A 91 7.63 6.33 -14.79
CA ALA A 91 7.97 7.68 -14.35
C ALA A 91 8.22 8.68 -15.50
N ALA A 92 8.71 8.22 -16.65
CA ALA A 92 8.89 9.09 -17.82
C ALA A 92 7.54 9.52 -18.43
N GLN A 93 6.50 8.69 -18.30
CA GLN A 93 5.16 9.01 -18.79
C GLN A 93 4.41 9.93 -17.82
N HIS A 94 4.39 9.59 -16.53
CA HIS A 94 3.62 10.38 -15.54
C HIS A 94 4.40 11.59 -15.00
N LYS A 95 5.70 11.67 -15.22
CA LYS A 95 6.60 12.79 -14.84
C LYS A 95 6.68 13.09 -13.34
N VAL A 96 6.05 12.28 -12.50
CA VAL A 96 6.22 12.36 -11.06
C VAL A 96 7.54 11.68 -10.73
N THR A 97 8.59 12.46 -10.52
CA THR A 97 9.97 11.96 -10.34
C THR A 97 10.51 12.19 -8.94
N ASN A 98 9.79 12.98 -8.13
CA ASN A 98 10.10 13.25 -6.75
C ASN A 98 8.87 13.03 -5.86
N TRP A 99 9.05 13.00 -4.53
CA TRP A 99 7.92 12.88 -3.61
C TRP A 99 7.06 14.16 -3.61
N THR A 100 5.77 14.01 -3.38
CA THR A 100 4.80 15.09 -3.36
C THR A 100 4.37 15.40 -1.93
N LEU A 101 4.03 16.66 -1.62
CA LEU A 101 3.45 17.03 -0.33
C LEU A 101 2.43 18.16 -0.46
N LYS A 102 2.86 19.34 -0.88
CA LYS A 102 2.01 20.51 -1.08
C LYS A 102 1.87 20.81 -2.55
N LYS A 103 0.68 21.24 -2.97
CA LYS A 103 0.40 21.59 -4.37
C LYS A 103 1.43 22.57 -4.91
N ASP A 104 1.94 22.28 -6.12
CA ASP A 104 2.88 23.10 -6.88
C ASP A 104 4.13 23.52 -6.10
N THR A 105 4.53 22.72 -5.09
CA THR A 105 5.67 23.04 -4.22
C THR A 105 6.81 22.04 -4.47
N PRO A 106 8.00 22.50 -4.86
CA PRO A 106 9.14 21.62 -5.07
C PRO A 106 9.63 21.03 -3.74
N THR A 107 10.07 19.79 -3.79
CA THR A 107 10.65 19.05 -2.66
C THR A 107 12.13 18.77 -2.86
N ASP A 108 12.70 19.29 -3.95
CA ASP A 108 14.11 19.16 -4.28
C ASP A 108 14.99 19.97 -3.31
N ARG A 109 16.16 19.43 -3.01
CA ARG A 109 17.15 20.15 -2.21
C ARG A 109 17.87 21.14 -3.09
N LYS A 110 18.29 22.28 -2.52
CA LYS A 110 19.17 23.21 -3.19
C LYS A 110 20.46 22.50 -3.63
N ASP A 111 20.85 22.71 -4.87
CA ASP A 111 22.06 22.18 -5.45
C ASP A 111 22.96 23.34 -5.91
N ALA A 112 24.28 23.11 -5.93
CA ALA A 112 25.25 24.13 -6.32
C ALA A 112 25.40 24.26 -7.85
N VAL A 113 24.97 23.25 -8.60
CA VAL A 113 25.19 23.13 -10.05
C VAL A 113 23.85 23.05 -10.80
N LEU A 114 22.83 22.46 -10.19
CA LEU A 114 21.51 22.24 -10.81
C LEU A 114 20.53 23.30 -10.33
N GLU A 115 19.80 23.87 -11.29
CA GLU A 115 18.63 24.70 -11.05
C GLU A 115 17.38 23.84 -11.26
N PHE A 116 16.52 23.76 -10.23
CA PHE A 116 15.27 23.03 -10.28
C PHE A 116 14.10 23.98 -10.57
N GLU A 117 13.03 23.43 -11.14
CA GLU A 117 11.80 24.19 -11.35
C GLU A 117 11.23 24.69 -9.99
N ALA A 118 10.56 25.83 -10.03
CA ALA A 118 9.92 26.42 -8.84
C ALA A 118 8.64 25.68 -8.43
N TRP A 119 8.31 24.58 -9.06
CA TRP A 119 7.14 23.73 -8.81
C TRP A 119 7.52 22.24 -8.89
N ASN A 120 6.66 21.37 -8.40
CA ASN A 120 6.79 19.92 -8.53
C ASN A 120 5.49 19.34 -9.09
N TYR A 121 5.57 18.17 -9.71
CA TYR A 121 4.37 17.41 -10.05
C TYR A 121 3.59 17.07 -8.80
N ASN A 122 2.27 17.32 -8.85
CA ASN A 122 1.35 17.10 -7.75
C ASN A 122 0.99 15.62 -7.51
N GLY A 123 1.52 14.74 -8.36
CA GLY A 123 1.19 13.31 -8.35
C GLY A 123 0.04 12.96 -9.28
N LEU A 124 -0.74 11.98 -8.89
CA LEU A 124 -1.89 11.49 -9.62
C LEU A 124 -3.08 12.46 -9.49
N CYS A 125 -3.86 12.60 -10.56
CA CYS A 125 -5.15 13.28 -10.50
C CYS A 125 -6.22 12.44 -11.24
N PRO A 126 -7.38 12.16 -10.62
CA PRO A 126 -8.48 11.45 -11.27
C PRO A 126 -9.27 12.35 -12.25
N GLU A 127 -9.02 13.65 -12.22
CA GLU A 127 -9.69 14.67 -13.03
C GLU A 127 -8.72 15.29 -14.03
N ALA A 128 -9.17 15.47 -15.28
CA ALA A 128 -8.38 16.12 -16.30
C ALA A 128 -8.30 17.65 -16.06
N GLY A 129 -7.17 18.25 -16.44
CA GLY A 129 -7.02 19.71 -16.44
C GLY A 129 -6.39 20.34 -15.20
N LEU A 130 -6.04 19.54 -14.18
CA LEU A 130 -5.20 20.04 -13.09
C LEU A 130 -3.76 20.12 -13.57
N GLU A 131 -3.22 21.34 -13.59
CA GLU A 131 -1.84 21.60 -14.00
C GLU A 131 -0.85 20.85 -13.11
N HIS A 132 0.31 20.48 -13.65
CA HIS A 132 1.35 19.71 -12.95
C HIS A 132 0.86 18.42 -12.30
N SER A 133 -0.13 17.76 -12.90
CA SER A 133 -0.67 16.49 -12.39
C SER A 133 -0.80 15.46 -13.50
N PHE A 134 -0.65 14.21 -13.15
CA PHE A 134 -0.85 13.09 -14.08
C PHE A 134 -2.30 12.60 -14.01
N TYR A 135 -3.05 12.85 -15.08
CA TYR A 135 -4.40 12.33 -15.23
C TYR A 135 -4.40 10.88 -15.68
N ALA A 136 -5.03 10.02 -14.92
CA ALA A 136 -5.24 8.64 -15.31
C ALA A 136 -6.43 8.00 -14.58
N LYS A 137 -7.04 7.02 -15.22
CA LYS A 137 -7.97 6.10 -14.57
C LYS A 137 -7.18 5.07 -13.76
N CYS A 138 -7.44 4.99 -12.48
CA CYS A 138 -6.63 4.22 -11.54
C CYS A 138 -7.12 2.80 -11.34
N LEU A 139 -6.24 1.91 -10.90
CA LEU A 139 -6.55 0.52 -10.60
C LEU A 139 -7.78 0.35 -9.65
N PRO A 140 -7.92 1.08 -8.53
CA PRO A 140 -9.09 0.94 -7.66
C PRO A 140 -10.39 1.32 -8.39
N GLN A 141 -10.36 2.37 -9.23
CA GLN A 141 -11.51 2.77 -10.02
C GLN A 141 -11.93 1.68 -11.00
N LEU A 142 -10.97 1.07 -11.70
CA LEU A 142 -11.22 -0.04 -12.61
C LEU A 142 -11.81 -1.25 -11.88
N LEU A 143 -11.27 -1.59 -10.71
CA LEU A 143 -11.76 -2.70 -9.90
C LEU A 143 -13.18 -2.43 -9.36
N ARG A 144 -13.44 -1.22 -8.86
CA ARG A 144 -14.77 -0.79 -8.40
C ARG A 144 -15.81 -0.89 -9.52
N GLU A 145 -15.50 -0.42 -10.73
CA GLU A 145 -16.37 -0.53 -11.90
C GLU A 145 -16.61 -1.99 -12.31
N ASN A 146 -15.70 -2.88 -11.95
CA ASN A 146 -15.86 -4.33 -12.14
C ASN A 146 -16.46 -5.04 -10.93
N GLY A 147 -17.10 -4.31 -10.00
CA GLY A 147 -17.88 -4.85 -8.90
C GLY A 147 -17.10 -5.28 -7.67
N TYR A 148 -15.83 -4.90 -7.54
CA TYR A 148 -15.06 -5.07 -6.32
C TYR A 148 -15.46 -4.02 -5.27
N ALA A 149 -15.47 -4.42 -4.00
CA ALA A 149 -15.36 -3.47 -2.90
C ALA A 149 -13.88 -3.09 -2.74
N THR A 150 -13.58 -1.80 -2.80
CA THR A 150 -12.19 -1.30 -2.84
C THR A 150 -11.82 -0.61 -1.54
N MET A 151 -10.79 -1.11 -0.88
CA MET A 151 -10.38 -0.67 0.44
C MET A 151 -8.90 -0.25 0.44
N MET A 152 -8.61 0.81 1.16
CA MET A 152 -7.26 1.27 1.43
C MET A 152 -7.06 1.44 2.93
N VAL A 153 -5.93 0.94 3.44
CA VAL A 153 -5.48 1.14 4.81
C VAL A 153 -4.00 1.51 4.82
N GLY A 154 -3.67 2.63 5.44
CA GLY A 154 -2.30 3.11 5.60
C GLY A 154 -1.87 4.18 4.60
N LYS A 155 -0.57 4.23 4.28
CA LYS A 155 0.07 5.28 3.48
C LYS A 155 -0.49 5.37 2.06
N ALA A 156 -1.06 6.52 1.69
CA ALA A 156 -1.54 6.82 0.34
C ALA A 156 -0.47 7.44 -0.55
N HIS A 157 -0.12 8.67 -0.29
CA HIS A 157 0.94 9.42 -1.00
C HIS A 157 0.78 9.43 -2.53
N PHE A 158 -0.46 9.55 -3.02
CA PHE A 158 -0.78 9.57 -4.45
C PHE A 158 -0.74 10.96 -5.06
N GLY A 159 -1.14 11.97 -4.27
CA GLY A 159 -1.22 13.36 -4.70
C GLY A 159 -1.00 14.34 -3.56
N SER A 160 -0.59 15.55 -3.93
CA SER A 160 -0.27 16.64 -3.01
C SER A 160 -1.48 17.12 -2.23
N MET A 161 -1.28 17.65 -1.03
CA MET A 161 -2.28 18.43 -0.28
C MET A 161 -2.85 19.53 -1.17
N GLY A 162 -4.17 19.70 -1.15
CA GLY A 162 -4.87 20.64 -2.02
C GLY A 162 -5.17 20.14 -3.43
N THR A 163 -4.94 18.87 -3.71
CA THR A 163 -5.34 18.18 -4.95
C THR A 163 -6.31 17.04 -4.67
N PRO A 164 -7.11 16.60 -5.66
CA PRO A 164 -8.09 15.53 -5.43
C PRO A 164 -7.48 14.25 -4.87
N ALA A 165 -6.37 13.76 -5.41
CA ALA A 165 -5.77 12.50 -4.98
C ALA A 165 -5.03 12.55 -3.63
N ALA A 166 -5.07 13.70 -2.92
CA ALA A 166 -4.76 13.75 -1.49
C ALA A 166 -5.73 12.89 -0.67
N ASN A 167 -6.95 12.69 -1.18
CA ASN A 167 -7.96 11.81 -0.60
C ASN A 167 -8.13 10.55 -1.48
N PRO A 168 -7.75 9.37 -1.02
CA PRO A 168 -7.86 8.11 -1.78
C PRO A 168 -9.26 7.76 -2.28
N LEU A 169 -10.32 8.26 -1.65
CA LEU A 169 -11.69 8.02 -2.11
C LEU A 169 -11.93 8.59 -3.52
N THR A 170 -11.23 9.66 -3.89
CA THR A 170 -11.38 10.29 -5.22
C THR A 170 -10.80 9.44 -6.36
N ILE A 171 -9.86 8.56 -6.07
CA ILE A 171 -9.22 7.69 -7.07
C ILE A 171 -9.82 6.29 -7.15
N GLY A 172 -10.98 6.08 -6.52
CA GLY A 172 -11.79 4.89 -6.70
C GLY A 172 -11.81 3.90 -5.54
N PHE A 173 -11.28 4.25 -4.37
CA PHE A 173 -11.51 3.48 -3.16
C PHE A 173 -12.89 3.78 -2.57
N ASP A 174 -13.59 2.74 -2.08
CA ASP A 174 -14.85 2.86 -1.34
C ASP A 174 -14.58 3.17 0.15
N TYR A 175 -13.44 2.69 0.68
CA TYR A 175 -13.01 2.89 2.06
C TYR A 175 -11.56 3.36 2.08
N ASN A 176 -11.29 4.33 2.96
CA ASN A 176 -9.94 4.82 3.26
C ASN A 176 -9.78 4.95 4.76
N ILE A 177 -8.71 4.37 5.31
CA ILE A 177 -8.28 4.54 6.70
C ILE A 177 -6.80 4.89 6.69
N ALA A 178 -6.45 5.95 7.37
CA ALA A 178 -5.08 6.45 7.52
C ALA A 178 -4.39 6.92 6.23
N GLY A 179 -5.10 6.94 5.08
CA GLY A 179 -4.54 7.37 3.80
C GLY A 179 -4.71 8.86 3.57
N HIS A 180 -3.59 9.59 3.38
CA HIS A 180 -3.58 11.02 3.09
C HIS A 180 -2.39 11.42 2.20
N ALA A 181 -2.21 12.72 1.96
CA ALA A 181 -1.18 13.23 1.06
C ALA A 181 0.26 13.03 1.58
N ALA A 182 0.48 13.01 2.90
CA ALA A 182 1.82 12.87 3.43
C ALA A 182 2.39 11.45 3.23
N GLY A 183 3.65 11.39 2.86
CA GLY A 183 4.36 10.14 2.59
C GLY A 183 5.04 9.53 3.81
N ALA A 184 4.89 10.14 4.98
CA ALA A 184 5.44 9.66 6.25
C ALA A 184 4.42 9.91 7.37
N MET A 185 4.66 9.35 8.53
CA MET A 185 3.90 9.57 9.76
C MET A 185 4.67 10.48 10.71
N GLY A 186 3.97 11.16 11.60
CA GLY A 186 4.59 11.94 12.67
C GLY A 186 5.22 11.06 13.75
N SER A 187 4.63 9.89 14.01
CA SER A 187 5.11 8.88 14.94
C SER A 187 4.49 7.52 14.66
N TYR A 188 5.15 6.44 15.11
CA TYR A 188 4.57 5.09 15.16
C TYR A 188 3.81 4.79 16.45
N LEU A 189 3.89 5.68 17.44
CA LEU A 189 3.40 5.41 18.79
C LEU A 189 1.97 5.92 18.99
N GLY A 190 1.07 5.05 19.46
CA GLY A 190 -0.27 5.44 19.87
C GLY A 190 -0.25 6.41 21.05
N GLU A 191 0.72 6.28 21.95
CA GLU A 191 0.98 7.21 23.05
C GLU A 191 1.18 8.66 22.56
N GLU A 192 1.75 8.84 21.36
CA GLU A 192 1.96 10.13 20.68
C GLU A 192 0.83 10.47 19.68
N GLY A 193 -0.22 9.66 19.63
CA GLY A 193 -1.35 9.84 18.70
C GLY A 193 -0.91 9.79 17.25
N TYR A 194 0.09 8.95 16.92
CA TYR A 194 0.68 8.83 15.58
C TYR A 194 1.11 10.17 14.96
N GLY A 195 1.55 11.10 15.82
CA GLY A 195 1.97 12.45 15.44
C GLY A 195 0.95 13.54 15.75
N ALA A 196 -0.27 13.22 16.19
CA ALA A 196 -1.29 14.23 16.52
C ALA A 196 -0.94 15.09 17.76
N LYS A 197 -0.07 14.57 18.64
CA LYS A 197 0.42 15.30 19.82
C LYS A 197 1.66 16.15 19.54
N SER A 198 2.11 16.24 18.29
CA SER A 198 3.17 17.16 17.87
C SER A 198 2.68 18.61 17.94
N ASP A 199 3.58 19.58 17.66
CA ASP A 199 3.15 20.97 17.44
C ASP A 199 2.07 21.03 16.31
N PRO A 200 1.15 22.04 16.34
CA PRO A 200 0.01 22.08 15.44
C PRO A 200 0.38 22.08 13.94
N GLU A 201 1.47 22.74 13.56
CA GLU A 201 1.90 22.82 12.16
C GLU A 201 2.41 21.45 11.67
N ARG A 202 3.16 20.77 12.51
CA ARG A 202 3.66 19.41 12.23
C ARG A 202 2.52 18.39 12.22
N ALA A 203 1.63 18.46 13.21
CA ALA A 203 0.47 17.57 13.30
C ALA A 203 -0.45 17.72 12.08
N ALA A 204 -0.71 18.95 11.62
CA ALA A 204 -1.55 19.21 10.44
C ALA A 204 -1.03 18.55 9.14
N VAL A 205 0.25 18.19 9.08
CA VAL A 205 0.88 17.56 7.91
C VAL A 205 1.10 16.08 8.11
N TRP A 206 1.63 15.69 9.28
CA TRP A 206 2.22 14.36 9.49
C TRP A 206 1.45 13.47 10.45
N ALA A 207 0.40 13.98 11.13
CA ALA A 207 -0.45 13.11 11.93
C ALA A 207 -1.19 12.12 11.02
N VAL A 208 -1.18 10.86 11.41
CA VAL A 208 -1.92 9.82 10.69
C VAL A 208 -3.40 9.91 11.10
N PRO A 209 -4.32 10.15 10.15
CA PRO A 209 -5.75 10.30 10.45
C PRO A 209 -6.46 8.97 10.71
N ASP A 210 -7.72 9.04 11.13
CA ASP A 210 -8.66 7.92 11.25
C ASP A 210 -8.27 6.83 12.26
N LEU A 211 -7.36 7.13 13.21
CA LEU A 211 -6.87 6.19 14.23
C LEU A 211 -7.02 6.72 15.65
N GLU A 212 -7.93 7.68 15.88
CA GLU A 212 -8.12 8.37 17.16
C GLU A 212 -8.46 7.42 18.31
N GLN A 213 -9.11 6.28 18.03
CA GLN A 213 -9.45 5.24 19.02
C GLN A 213 -8.21 4.56 19.65
N TYR A 214 -7.05 4.68 19.02
CA TYR A 214 -5.78 4.15 19.53
C TYR A 214 -4.90 5.22 20.18
N HIS A 215 -5.31 6.50 20.17
CA HIS A 215 -4.52 7.58 20.76
C HIS A 215 -4.40 7.42 22.28
N GLY A 216 -3.17 7.52 22.78
CA GLY A 216 -2.86 7.34 24.20
C GLY A 216 -2.70 5.90 24.63
N THR A 217 -2.82 4.93 23.73
CA THR A 217 -2.55 3.51 24.00
C THR A 217 -1.12 3.12 23.60
N ASP A 218 -0.70 1.92 23.95
CA ASP A 218 0.56 1.31 23.51
C ASP A 218 0.47 0.62 22.15
N THR A 219 -0.67 0.73 21.47
CA THR A 219 -0.87 0.15 20.14
C THR A 219 0.06 0.80 19.11
N PHE A 220 0.93 0.00 18.53
CA PHE A 220 1.87 0.46 17.51
C PHE A 220 1.17 0.69 16.18
N LEU A 221 1.61 1.65 15.35
CA LEU A 221 0.93 2.03 14.11
C LEU A 221 0.68 0.84 13.16
N THR A 222 1.68 -0.04 12.98
CA THR A 222 1.53 -1.25 12.16
C THR A 222 0.40 -2.16 12.65
N GLU A 223 0.24 -2.26 13.97
CA GLU A 223 -0.84 -3.04 14.58
C GLU A 223 -2.19 -2.37 14.41
N ALA A 224 -2.29 -1.07 14.69
CA ALA A 224 -3.52 -0.30 14.49
C ALA A 224 -4.06 -0.44 13.06
N LEU A 225 -3.19 -0.25 12.05
CA LEU A 225 -3.53 -0.44 10.65
C LEU A 225 -4.00 -1.87 10.34
N THR A 226 -3.38 -2.87 10.95
CA THR A 226 -3.77 -4.28 10.76
C THR A 226 -5.14 -4.57 11.35
N LEU A 227 -5.43 -4.04 12.53
CA LEU A 227 -6.74 -4.18 13.19
C LEU A 227 -7.84 -3.53 12.35
N GLU A 228 -7.60 -2.34 11.82
CA GLU A 228 -8.54 -1.65 10.95
C GLU A 228 -8.75 -2.39 9.63
N ALA A 229 -7.69 -2.93 9.03
CA ALA A 229 -7.81 -3.74 7.82
C ALA A 229 -8.68 -5.00 8.06
N LYS A 230 -8.48 -5.69 9.17
CA LYS A 230 -9.31 -6.86 9.56
C LYS A 230 -10.76 -6.47 9.78
N SER A 231 -11.02 -5.37 10.47
CA SER A 231 -12.37 -4.84 10.70
C SER A 231 -13.09 -4.51 9.38
N LEU A 232 -12.40 -3.90 8.41
CA LEU A 232 -12.94 -3.67 7.08
C LEU A 232 -13.21 -4.96 6.31
N LEU A 233 -12.30 -5.93 6.37
CA LEU A 233 -12.48 -7.23 5.73
C LEU A 233 -13.71 -7.96 6.30
N ASP A 234 -13.90 -7.97 7.61
CA ASP A 234 -15.09 -8.55 8.25
C ASP A 234 -16.38 -7.89 7.75
N LYS A 235 -16.38 -6.57 7.63
CA LYS A 235 -17.52 -5.81 7.11
C LYS A 235 -17.85 -6.13 5.65
N VAL A 236 -16.82 -6.33 4.81
CA VAL A 236 -17.00 -6.49 3.36
C VAL A 236 -17.23 -7.95 2.96
N THR A 237 -16.59 -8.91 3.60
CA THR A 237 -16.74 -10.35 3.28
C THR A 237 -18.18 -10.85 3.49
N GLY A 238 -18.95 -10.21 4.37
CA GLY A 238 -20.40 -10.48 4.51
C GLY A 238 -21.27 -10.04 3.33
N GLN A 239 -20.73 -9.29 2.35
CA GLN A 239 -21.51 -8.68 1.27
C GLN A 239 -21.56 -9.50 -0.04
N SER A 240 -21.00 -10.69 -0.10
CA SER A 240 -20.94 -11.55 -1.32
C SER A 240 -20.27 -10.91 -2.54
N LYS A 241 -19.51 -9.83 -2.36
CA LYS A 241 -18.72 -9.15 -3.39
C LYS A 241 -17.25 -9.53 -3.28
N PRO A 242 -16.50 -9.62 -4.39
CA PRO A 242 -15.07 -9.71 -4.34
C PRO A 242 -14.51 -8.39 -3.77
N PHE A 243 -13.40 -8.44 -3.07
CA PHE A 243 -12.75 -7.24 -2.54
C PHE A 243 -11.35 -7.03 -3.10
N PHE A 244 -10.92 -5.79 -3.10
CA PHE A 244 -9.55 -5.34 -3.27
C PHE A 244 -9.14 -4.57 -2.04
N LEU A 245 -8.16 -5.08 -1.29
CA LEU A 245 -7.53 -4.39 -0.18
C LEU A 245 -6.13 -3.94 -0.59
N TYR A 246 -5.89 -2.64 -0.57
CA TYR A 246 -4.56 -2.07 -0.59
C TYR A 246 -4.09 -1.82 0.84
N MET A 247 -3.32 -2.77 1.37
CA MET A 247 -2.67 -2.65 2.67
C MET A 247 -1.29 -2.04 2.46
N SER A 248 -1.14 -0.78 2.84
CA SER A 248 0.05 0.02 2.60
C SER A 248 0.64 0.53 3.90
N HIS A 249 1.57 -0.21 4.46
CA HIS A 249 2.21 0.21 5.69
C HIS A 249 3.05 1.47 5.52
N TYR A 250 3.13 2.29 6.59
CA TYR A 250 4.17 3.29 6.73
C TYR A 250 5.53 2.65 7.07
N ALA A 251 5.50 1.44 7.67
CA ALA A 251 6.71 0.67 7.93
C ALA A 251 7.38 0.27 6.59
N VAL A 252 8.68 0.35 6.49
CA VAL A 252 9.65 0.62 7.55
C VAL A 252 10.25 2.05 7.43
N HIS A 253 9.46 3.01 6.97
CA HIS A 253 9.91 4.41 6.76
C HIS A 253 10.32 5.07 8.09
N ALA A 254 11.37 5.90 8.05
CA ALA A 254 11.77 6.72 9.19
C ALA A 254 10.78 7.89 9.46
N PRO A 255 10.70 8.45 10.69
CA PRO A 255 11.49 8.10 11.87
C PRO A 255 11.08 6.78 12.50
N PHE A 256 12.04 6.00 13.00
CA PHE A 256 11.72 4.70 13.59
C PHE A 256 11.11 4.85 14.99
N GLY A 257 10.11 4.04 15.27
CA GLY A 257 9.55 3.85 16.61
C GLY A 257 9.99 2.51 17.19
N THR A 258 9.92 2.39 18.50
CA THR A 258 10.21 1.13 19.19
C THR A 258 8.95 0.29 19.31
N ASP A 259 8.79 -0.70 18.45
CA ASP A 259 7.74 -1.71 18.62
C ASP A 259 8.14 -2.65 19.76
N ARG A 260 7.57 -2.42 20.94
CA ARG A 260 7.89 -3.16 22.18
C ARG A 260 7.62 -4.65 22.08
N ARG A 261 6.77 -5.08 21.16
CA ARG A 261 6.43 -6.50 20.96
C ARG A 261 7.63 -7.31 20.45
N PHE A 262 8.52 -6.68 19.66
CA PHE A 262 9.61 -7.37 18.97
C PHE A 262 11.00 -6.81 19.28
N TYR A 263 11.10 -5.59 19.77
CA TYR A 263 12.36 -4.86 19.95
C TYR A 263 13.38 -5.60 20.80
N GLN A 264 12.95 -6.14 21.98
CA GLN A 264 13.88 -6.67 22.98
C GLN A 264 14.74 -7.82 22.44
N LYS A 265 14.14 -8.73 21.66
CA LYS A 265 14.89 -9.86 21.12
C LYS A 265 16.01 -9.45 20.15
N TYR A 266 15.85 -8.34 19.44
CA TYR A 266 16.88 -7.82 18.55
C TYR A 266 17.95 -7.05 19.31
N ALA A 267 17.58 -6.33 20.35
CA ALA A 267 18.56 -5.73 21.27
C ALA A 267 19.42 -6.80 21.96
N ASP A 268 18.82 -7.92 22.38
CA ASP A 268 19.52 -9.06 22.99
C ASP A 268 20.47 -9.78 22.01
N LYS A 269 20.21 -9.69 20.70
CA LYS A 269 21.12 -10.16 19.63
C LYS A 269 22.35 -9.23 19.45
N GLY A 270 22.42 -8.11 20.17
CA GLY A 270 23.53 -7.15 20.12
C GLY A 270 23.42 -6.11 19.02
N LEU A 271 22.25 -5.93 18.40
CA LEU A 271 22.01 -4.84 17.44
C LEU A 271 22.03 -3.49 18.16
N SER A 272 22.48 -2.45 17.48
CA SER A 272 22.33 -1.08 17.99
C SER A 272 20.84 -0.74 18.17
N HIS A 273 20.55 0.29 18.99
CA HIS A 273 19.16 0.72 19.22
C HIS A 273 18.39 0.96 17.93
N LYS A 274 19.00 1.65 16.95
CA LYS A 274 18.38 1.97 15.67
C LYS A 274 18.15 0.72 14.80
N GLU A 275 19.10 -0.19 14.77
CA GLU A 275 18.96 -1.47 14.02
C GLU A 275 17.91 -2.37 14.66
N ALA A 276 17.84 -2.44 15.99
CA ALA A 276 16.81 -3.18 16.70
C ALA A 276 15.41 -2.60 16.48
N GLN A 277 15.26 -1.26 16.43
CA GLN A 277 14.01 -0.62 16.03
C GLN A 277 13.59 -1.00 14.60
N TYR A 278 14.53 -0.95 13.66
CA TYR A 278 14.27 -1.31 12.27
C TYR A 278 13.85 -2.78 12.12
N ALA A 279 14.57 -3.69 12.78
CA ALA A 279 14.25 -5.11 12.79
C ALA A 279 12.86 -5.39 13.40
N ALA A 280 12.51 -4.68 14.48
CA ALA A 280 11.18 -4.77 15.09
C ALA A 280 10.06 -4.26 14.16
N LEU A 281 10.32 -3.21 13.38
CA LEU A 281 9.39 -2.71 12.35
C LEU A 281 9.14 -3.76 11.26
N LEU A 282 10.20 -4.43 10.78
CA LEU A 282 10.11 -5.50 9.79
C LEU A 282 9.27 -6.67 10.30
N GLU A 283 9.50 -7.10 11.52
CA GLU A 283 8.74 -8.21 12.11
C GLU A 283 7.29 -7.83 12.40
N GLY A 284 7.04 -6.60 12.85
CA GLY A 284 5.67 -6.08 13.02
C GLY A 284 4.89 -6.05 11.71
N MET A 285 5.55 -5.69 10.60
CA MET A 285 5.00 -5.75 9.26
C MET A 285 4.74 -7.19 8.80
N ASP A 286 5.71 -8.10 9.01
CA ASP A 286 5.56 -9.52 8.68
C ASP A 286 4.41 -10.16 9.46
N LYS A 287 4.26 -9.82 10.75
CA LYS A 287 3.09 -10.24 11.55
C LYS A 287 1.80 -9.76 10.93
N SER A 288 1.73 -8.50 10.49
CA SER A 288 0.57 -7.96 9.78
C SER A 288 0.22 -8.76 8.52
N LEU A 289 1.23 -9.12 7.71
CA LEU A 289 1.04 -10.00 6.56
C LEU A 289 0.43 -11.34 6.98
N GLY A 290 0.97 -11.95 8.05
CA GLY A 290 0.47 -13.20 8.59
C GLY A 290 -0.98 -13.14 9.09
N ASP A 291 -1.37 -12.02 9.70
CA ASP A 291 -2.73 -11.80 10.22
C ASP A 291 -3.77 -11.61 9.09
N LEU A 292 -3.33 -11.17 7.90
CA LEU A 292 -4.20 -10.98 6.72
C LEU A 292 -4.25 -12.21 5.79
N MET A 293 -3.32 -13.16 5.92
CA MET A 293 -3.28 -14.42 5.17
C MET A 293 -4.23 -15.47 5.75
#